data_d986a5cbb8413c96f8494d37905dfb8a
#
_entry.id   d986a5cbb8413c96f8494d37905dfb8a
#
_cell.length_a   1.000
_cell.length_b   1.000
_cell.length_c   1.000
_cell.angle_alpha   90.00
_cell.angle_beta   90.00
_cell.angle_gamma   90.00
#
_symmetry.space_group_name_H-M   'P 1'
#
loop_
_entity.id
_entity.type
_entity.pdbx_description
1 polymer ?
#
loop_
_entity_poly.entity_id
_entity_poly.type
_entity_poly.pdbx_seq_one_letter_code
_entity_poly.pdbx_strand_id
1 'polypeptide(L)'
;MWCVRVQRGVVTACQGAVVGGGQATSYEERVTTQLWGGLATAKLKIVSGLAKGADGFAHRTALRFNLPTIGVIGTGLDISYPRQHRVLQQHISQVGLLIIEYPLGVGPEPYHFVARNRIIAGLCQTVIVVEAQAHSGSLITANIALQNNRNVLAVPGPIDAPFSVGCNQLIVAGAKPVLNSRHIIEEFLPKI
;
A
#
# COMPACT_ATOMS: atom_id res chain seq x y z
N MET A 1 19.01 3.49 -5.10
CA MET A 1 17.98 2.57 -4.57
C MET A 1 18.69 1.32 -4.05
N TRP A 2 18.59 1.05 -2.75
CA TRP A 2 19.23 -0.10 -2.11
C TRP A 2 18.15 -1.16 -1.86
N CYS A 3 18.40 -2.39 -2.28
CA CYS A 3 17.48 -3.51 -2.09
C CYS A 3 18.10 -4.49 -1.11
N VAL A 4 17.43 -4.80 -0.01
CA VAL A 4 17.91 -5.76 0.98
C VAL A 4 17.06 -7.01 0.94
N ARG A 5 17.72 -8.11 0.59
CA ARG A 5 17.25 -9.49 0.50
C ARG A 5 16.10 -9.72 -0.49
N VAL A 6 16.45 -10.27 -1.62
CA VAL A 6 15.51 -10.71 -2.68
C VAL A 6 15.34 -12.23 -2.57
N GLN A 7 14.14 -12.70 -2.25
CA GLN A 7 13.73 -14.02 -2.75
C GLN A 7 13.53 -13.88 -4.27
N ARG A 8 14.24 -14.68 -5.07
CA ARG A 8 14.06 -14.69 -6.52
C ARG A 8 12.58 -14.86 -6.86
N GLY A 9 12.02 -13.95 -7.64
CA GLY A 9 10.60 -13.97 -8.04
C GLY A 9 9.69 -12.93 -7.37
N VAL A 10 10.14 -12.23 -6.31
CA VAL A 10 9.30 -11.19 -5.65
C VAL A 10 9.20 -9.92 -6.50
N VAL A 11 10.21 -9.60 -7.31
CA VAL A 11 10.28 -8.35 -8.08
C VAL A 11 9.59 -8.41 -9.44
N THR A 12 9.27 -9.59 -9.97
CA THR A 12 8.56 -9.70 -11.25
C THR A 12 7.09 -9.33 -11.09
N ALA A 13 6.66 -8.27 -11.78
CA ALA A 13 5.29 -7.77 -11.85
C ALA A 13 4.62 -7.58 -10.48
N CYS A 14 4.92 -6.49 -9.78
CA CYS A 14 4.14 -6.05 -8.63
C CYS A 14 2.75 -5.61 -9.09
N GLN A 15 1.72 -6.17 -8.49
CA GLN A 15 0.38 -6.03 -9.01
C GLN A 15 -0.47 -5.00 -8.28
N GLY A 16 -0.37 -4.85 -6.97
CA GLY A 16 -1.20 -3.91 -6.23
C GLY A 16 -0.46 -3.16 -5.12
N ALA A 17 -0.51 -1.83 -5.13
CA ALA A 17 -0.15 -1.02 -3.99
C ALA A 17 -1.36 -0.75 -3.12
N VAL A 18 -1.16 -0.77 -1.82
CA VAL A 18 -2.15 -0.40 -0.81
C VAL A 18 -1.68 0.85 -0.11
N VAL A 19 -2.54 1.83 -0.03
CA VAL A 19 -2.29 3.07 0.72
C VAL A 19 -3.55 3.50 1.48
N GLY A 20 -3.35 4.14 2.62
CA GLY A 20 -4.45 4.64 3.45
C GLY A 20 -4.09 5.88 4.24
N GLY A 21 -5.04 6.39 5.02
CA GLY A 21 -4.96 7.65 5.71
C GLY A 21 -4.01 7.72 6.91
N GLY A 22 -3.37 6.62 7.28
CA GLY A 22 -2.38 6.59 8.37
C GLY A 22 -2.97 6.66 9.78
N GLN A 23 -4.28 6.59 9.94
CA GLN A 23 -4.99 6.72 11.24
C GLN A 23 -5.37 5.39 11.89
N ALA A 24 -5.24 4.27 11.19
CA ALA A 24 -5.55 2.93 11.70
C ALA A 24 -6.98 2.82 12.29
N THR A 25 -7.99 3.21 11.51
CA THR A 25 -9.38 3.09 11.93
C THR A 25 -9.83 1.62 11.95
N SER A 26 -10.85 1.29 12.74
CA SER A 26 -11.44 -0.06 12.75
C SER A 26 -12.11 -0.42 11.41
N TYR A 27 -12.61 0.58 10.68
CA TYR A 27 -13.14 0.39 9.33
C TYR A 27 -12.01 0.01 8.37
N GLU A 28 -10.90 0.77 8.37
CA GLU A 28 -9.74 0.53 7.53
C GLU A 28 -9.16 -0.87 7.75
N GLU A 29 -9.04 -1.30 9.02
CA GLU A 29 -8.57 -2.64 9.39
C GLU A 29 -9.48 -3.73 8.83
N ARG A 30 -10.79 -3.62 9.09
CA ARG A 30 -11.78 -4.61 8.65
C ARG A 30 -11.80 -4.72 7.13
N VAL A 31 -11.89 -3.59 6.43
CA VAL A 31 -11.98 -3.56 4.97
C VAL A 31 -10.69 -4.05 4.33
N THR A 32 -9.54 -3.61 4.82
CA THR A 32 -8.24 -4.08 4.31
C THR A 32 -8.12 -5.59 4.50
N THR A 33 -8.42 -6.11 5.69
CA THR A 33 -8.33 -7.55 5.96
C THR A 33 -9.28 -8.36 5.07
N GLN A 34 -10.51 -7.89 4.87
CA GLN A 34 -11.50 -8.54 4.02
C GLN A 34 -11.07 -8.55 2.55
N LEU A 35 -10.69 -7.41 2.02
CA LEU A 35 -10.28 -7.28 0.61
C LEU A 35 -9.05 -8.13 0.32
N TRP A 36 -8.01 -8.04 1.16
CA TRP A 36 -6.74 -8.73 0.95
C TRP A 36 -6.84 -10.22 1.22
N GLY A 37 -7.64 -10.63 2.21
CA GLY A 37 -7.95 -12.05 2.43
C GLY A 37 -8.59 -12.69 1.19
N GLY A 38 -9.48 -11.98 0.50
CA GLY A 38 -10.08 -12.42 -0.75
C GLY A 38 -9.10 -12.51 -1.93
N LEU A 39 -7.93 -11.85 -1.86
CA LEU A 39 -6.91 -11.92 -2.91
C LEU A 39 -5.95 -13.10 -2.75
N ALA A 40 -6.06 -13.89 -1.68
CA ALA A 40 -5.15 -15.00 -1.40
C ALA A 40 -5.07 -16.01 -2.55
N THR A 41 -6.20 -16.32 -3.19
CA THR A 41 -6.28 -17.23 -4.33
C THR A 41 -5.65 -16.66 -5.62
N ALA A 42 -5.64 -15.34 -5.76
CA ALA A 42 -5.11 -14.65 -6.95
C ALA A 42 -3.57 -14.47 -6.90
N LYS A 43 -2.91 -14.84 -5.79
CA LYS A 43 -1.46 -14.72 -5.58
C LYS A 43 -0.91 -13.33 -5.88
N LEU A 44 -1.71 -12.30 -5.66
CA LEU A 44 -1.32 -10.91 -5.88
C LEU A 44 -0.24 -10.49 -4.87
N LYS A 45 0.75 -9.74 -5.34
CA LYS A 45 1.79 -9.18 -4.49
C LYS A 45 1.33 -7.85 -3.92
N ILE A 46 1.58 -7.65 -2.64
CA ILE A 46 1.21 -6.44 -1.91
C ILE A 46 2.44 -5.54 -1.76
N VAL A 47 2.33 -4.30 -2.22
CA VAL A 47 3.35 -3.27 -2.02
C VAL A 47 2.75 -2.19 -1.14
N SER A 48 3.44 -1.80 -0.07
CA SER A 48 2.99 -0.70 0.77
C SER A 48 4.15 -0.06 1.54
N GLY A 49 3.85 0.99 2.29
CA GLY A 49 4.85 1.84 2.92
C GLY A 49 5.17 1.55 4.37
N LEU A 50 4.59 0.52 4.98
CA LEU A 50 4.74 0.24 6.42
C LEU A 50 4.26 1.37 7.34
N ALA A 51 3.49 2.35 6.85
CA ALA A 51 2.86 3.36 7.69
C ALA A 51 1.80 2.75 8.62
N LYS A 52 1.26 3.55 9.54
CA LYS A 52 0.08 3.16 10.34
C LYS A 52 -1.12 2.94 9.43
N GLY A 53 -2.11 2.21 9.91
CA GLY A 53 -3.36 1.99 9.18
C GLY A 53 -3.23 0.97 8.06
N ALA A 54 -3.82 1.25 6.89
CA ALA A 54 -3.94 0.34 5.76
C ALA A 54 -2.63 -0.35 5.37
N ASP A 55 -1.51 0.37 5.40
CA ASP A 55 -0.19 -0.18 5.09
C ASP A 55 0.15 -1.36 6.01
N GLY A 56 0.05 -1.13 7.33
CA GLY A 56 0.33 -2.16 8.33
C GLY A 56 -0.68 -3.31 8.27
N PHE A 57 -1.96 -3.03 8.03
CA PHE A 57 -3.00 -4.05 7.89
C PHE A 57 -2.78 -4.90 6.64
N ALA A 58 -2.44 -4.29 5.52
CA ALA A 58 -2.14 -4.98 4.27
C ALA A 58 -0.95 -5.95 4.42
N HIS A 59 0.15 -5.49 5.01
CA HIS A 59 1.31 -6.34 5.25
C HIS A 59 0.99 -7.50 6.21
N ARG A 60 0.30 -7.25 7.33
CA ARG A 60 -0.11 -8.31 8.27
C ARG A 60 -1.01 -9.34 7.59
N THR A 61 -1.97 -8.87 6.79
CA THR A 61 -2.86 -9.76 6.04
C THR A 61 -2.09 -10.57 4.99
N ALA A 62 -1.14 -9.94 4.27
CA ALA A 62 -0.28 -10.65 3.34
C ALA A 62 0.49 -11.79 4.02
N LEU A 63 1.13 -11.51 5.15
CA LEU A 63 1.88 -12.51 5.92
C LEU A 63 0.98 -13.63 6.43
N ARG A 64 -0.23 -13.29 6.91
CA ARG A 64 -1.21 -14.28 7.38
C ARG A 64 -1.65 -15.26 6.29
N PHE A 65 -1.76 -14.80 5.06
CA PHE A 65 -2.19 -15.62 3.91
C PHE A 65 -1.02 -16.07 3.02
N ASN A 66 0.22 -15.94 3.50
CA ASN A 66 1.43 -16.28 2.74
C ASN A 66 1.51 -15.61 1.36
N LEU A 67 1.00 -14.39 1.24
CA LEU A 67 1.12 -13.58 0.02
C LEU A 67 2.47 -12.87 0.00
N PRO A 68 3.11 -12.75 -1.16
CA PRO A 68 4.33 -11.96 -1.30
C PRO A 68 4.07 -10.50 -0.93
N THR A 69 4.93 -9.91 -0.10
CA THR A 69 4.78 -8.52 0.33
C THR A 69 6.08 -7.74 0.23
N ILE A 70 5.98 -6.49 -0.19
CA ILE A 70 7.10 -5.57 -0.39
C ILE A 70 6.84 -4.32 0.44
N GLY A 71 7.69 -4.09 1.44
CA GLY A 71 7.68 -2.86 2.21
C GLY A 71 8.64 -1.83 1.60
N VAL A 72 8.14 -0.66 1.22
CA VAL A 72 8.99 0.46 0.82
C VAL A 72 9.07 1.41 2.01
N ILE A 73 10.25 1.66 2.57
CA ILE A 73 10.38 2.45 3.79
C ILE A 73 11.10 3.78 3.54
N GLY A 74 10.77 4.78 4.35
CA GLY A 74 11.31 6.15 4.25
C GLY A 74 12.41 6.43 5.26
N THR A 75 13.07 5.39 5.78
CA THR A 75 14.16 5.47 6.76
C THR A 75 15.29 4.54 6.33
N GLY A 76 16.44 4.61 7.04
CA GLY A 76 17.43 3.55 6.97
C GLY A 76 16.86 2.21 7.42
N LEU A 77 17.44 1.12 6.94
CA LEU A 77 16.94 -0.24 7.21
C LEU A 77 16.99 -0.61 8.71
N ASP A 78 17.92 -0.05 9.44
CA ASP A 78 18.14 -0.23 10.87
C ASP A 78 17.13 0.53 11.74
N ILE A 79 16.33 1.42 11.14
CA ILE A 79 15.35 2.25 11.83
C ILE A 79 13.95 1.82 11.46
N SER A 80 13.19 1.38 12.46
CA SER A 80 11.77 1.01 12.27
C SER A 80 10.86 2.19 12.59
N TYR A 81 10.07 2.59 11.58
CA TYR A 81 9.07 3.63 11.73
C TYR A 81 7.75 3.24 11.03
N PRO A 82 6.61 3.34 11.73
CA PRO A 82 6.46 3.64 13.17
C PRO A 82 7.06 2.53 14.05
N ARG A 83 7.53 2.86 15.26
CA ARG A 83 8.19 1.89 16.17
C ARG A 83 7.35 0.64 16.45
N GLN A 84 6.03 0.80 16.48
CA GLN A 84 5.09 -0.33 16.67
C GLN A 84 5.15 -1.38 15.53
N HIS A 85 5.68 -1.03 14.36
CA HIS A 85 5.84 -1.94 13.22
C HIS A 85 7.22 -2.61 13.16
N ARG A 86 8.06 -2.49 14.22
CA ARG A 86 9.39 -3.11 14.26
C ARG A 86 9.34 -4.61 13.98
N VAL A 87 8.47 -5.33 14.67
CA VAL A 87 8.32 -6.79 14.47
C VAL A 87 7.80 -7.10 13.06
N LEU A 88 6.86 -6.30 12.56
CA LEU A 88 6.34 -6.42 11.20
C LEU A 88 7.43 -6.20 10.14
N GLN A 89 8.22 -5.13 10.28
CA GLN A 89 9.35 -4.84 9.40
C GLN A 89 10.38 -5.98 9.41
N GLN A 90 10.72 -6.48 10.59
CA GLN A 90 11.64 -7.62 10.74
C GLN A 90 11.08 -8.89 10.06
N HIS A 91 9.80 -9.20 10.22
CA HIS A 91 9.18 -10.35 9.58
C HIS A 91 9.20 -10.21 8.05
N ILE A 92 8.83 -9.03 7.51
CA ILE A 92 8.90 -8.77 6.07
C ILE A 92 10.33 -8.94 5.55
N SER A 93 11.35 -8.50 6.30
CA SER A 93 12.75 -8.66 5.89
C SER A 93 13.19 -10.13 5.77
N GLN A 94 12.50 -11.05 6.43
CA GLN A 94 12.81 -12.49 6.41
C GLN A 94 12.10 -13.24 5.27
N VAL A 95 10.81 -12.91 5.02
CA VAL A 95 9.96 -13.68 4.11
C VAL A 95 9.49 -12.89 2.87
N GLY A 96 9.71 -11.58 2.84
CA GLY A 96 9.33 -10.67 1.78
C GLY A 96 10.50 -9.84 1.26
N LEU A 97 10.25 -8.56 0.95
CA LEU A 97 11.25 -7.63 0.48
C LEU A 97 11.08 -6.27 1.16
N LEU A 98 12.19 -5.65 1.59
CA LEU A 98 12.24 -4.25 1.98
C LEU A 98 13.04 -3.44 0.93
N ILE A 99 12.48 -2.32 0.52
CA ILE A 99 13.11 -1.36 -0.41
C ILE A 99 13.36 -0.06 0.34
N ILE A 100 14.57 0.46 0.24
CA ILE A 100 15.02 1.70 0.87
C ILE A 100 15.73 2.60 -0.13
N GLU A 101 15.67 3.91 0.11
CA GLU A 101 16.49 4.91 -0.58
C GLU A 101 17.51 5.58 0.35
N TYR A 102 17.32 5.46 1.65
CA TYR A 102 18.13 6.17 2.65
C TYR A 102 19.17 5.25 3.26
N PRO A 103 20.41 5.74 3.50
CA PRO A 103 21.46 4.98 4.18
C PRO A 103 21.06 4.57 5.60
N LEU A 104 21.82 3.63 6.18
CA LEU A 104 21.69 3.27 7.59
C LEU A 104 21.85 4.52 8.47
N GLY A 105 21.14 4.56 9.59
CA GLY A 105 21.14 5.68 10.54
C GLY A 105 20.23 6.85 10.16
N VAL A 106 19.66 6.89 8.95
CA VAL A 106 18.76 7.99 8.55
C VAL A 106 17.37 7.78 9.16
N GLY A 107 16.98 8.73 10.01
CA GLY A 107 15.70 8.76 10.73
C GLY A 107 14.49 9.12 9.88
N PRO A 108 13.30 9.08 10.49
CA PRO A 108 12.05 9.45 9.83
C PRO A 108 11.94 10.97 9.68
N GLU A 109 11.80 11.44 8.45
CA GLU A 109 11.48 12.83 8.11
C GLU A 109 10.22 12.89 7.25
N PRO A 110 9.32 13.87 7.43
CA PRO A 110 8.06 13.95 6.69
C PRO A 110 8.24 13.87 5.18
N TYR A 111 9.23 14.56 4.62
CA TYR A 111 9.50 14.58 3.19
C TYR A 111 10.02 13.23 2.65
N HIS A 112 10.66 12.39 3.47
CA HIS A 112 11.08 11.04 3.09
C HIS A 112 9.88 10.17 2.70
N PHE A 113 8.78 10.29 3.44
CA PHE A 113 7.57 9.49 3.19
C PHE A 113 6.89 9.92 1.90
N VAL A 114 6.86 11.23 1.62
CA VAL A 114 6.33 11.76 0.36
C VAL A 114 7.19 11.32 -0.82
N ALA A 115 8.52 11.47 -0.72
CA ALA A 115 9.45 11.06 -1.77
C ALA A 115 9.38 9.55 -2.05
N ARG A 116 9.29 8.72 -1.00
CA ARG A 116 9.16 7.27 -1.09
C ARG A 116 7.91 6.82 -1.84
N ASN A 117 6.79 7.55 -1.73
CA ASN A 117 5.51 7.17 -2.34
C ASN A 117 5.59 6.99 -3.86
N ARG A 118 6.51 7.70 -4.54
CA ARG A 118 6.77 7.50 -5.99
C ARG A 118 7.27 6.08 -6.31
N ILE A 119 8.00 5.46 -5.39
CA ILE A 119 8.49 4.09 -5.55
C ILE A 119 7.33 3.12 -5.44
N ILE A 120 6.43 3.31 -4.46
CA ILE A 120 5.22 2.50 -4.31
C ILE A 120 4.39 2.57 -5.58
N ALA A 121 4.05 3.78 -6.04
CA ALA A 121 3.25 3.98 -7.25
C ALA A 121 3.95 3.40 -8.51
N GLY A 122 5.26 3.58 -8.63
CA GLY A 122 6.04 3.10 -9.78
C GLY A 122 6.17 1.58 -9.88
N LEU A 123 6.20 0.89 -8.74
CA LEU A 123 6.31 -0.58 -8.68
C LEU A 123 4.98 -1.30 -9.02
N CYS A 124 3.85 -0.61 -9.01
CA CYS A 124 2.54 -1.23 -9.10
C CYS A 124 1.79 -0.83 -10.37
N GLN A 125 0.97 -1.74 -10.88
CA GLN A 125 0.04 -1.46 -11.97
C GLN A 125 -1.20 -0.73 -11.47
N THR A 126 -1.58 -0.99 -10.20
CA THR A 126 -2.79 -0.47 -9.58
C THR A 126 -2.49 0.01 -8.17
N VAL A 127 -2.98 1.19 -7.82
CA VAL A 127 -2.95 1.74 -6.45
C VAL A 127 -4.38 1.71 -5.89
N ILE A 128 -4.53 1.13 -4.69
CA ILE A 128 -5.81 1.01 -4.00
C ILE A 128 -5.78 1.88 -2.76
N VAL A 129 -6.68 2.86 -2.68
CA VAL A 129 -6.83 3.77 -1.55
C VAL A 129 -8.00 3.28 -0.69
N VAL A 130 -7.71 2.90 0.57
CA VAL A 130 -8.73 2.33 1.47
C VAL A 130 -9.46 3.42 2.25
N GLU A 131 -8.72 4.33 2.85
CA GLU A 131 -9.23 5.55 3.48
C GLU A 131 -8.30 6.72 3.19
N ALA A 132 -8.88 7.92 3.04
CA ALA A 132 -8.12 9.14 2.82
C ALA A 132 -8.89 10.37 3.30
N GLN A 133 -8.27 11.20 4.12
CA GLN A 133 -8.73 12.57 4.35
C GLN A 133 -8.46 13.45 3.12
N ALA A 134 -9.07 14.62 3.04
CA ALA A 134 -8.98 15.53 1.89
C ALA A 134 -7.53 15.88 1.44
N HIS A 135 -6.55 15.86 2.34
CA HIS A 135 -5.15 16.22 2.04
C HIS A 135 -4.16 15.14 2.53
N SER A 136 -4.57 13.87 2.51
CA SER A 136 -3.72 12.79 3.02
C SER A 136 -2.58 12.42 2.07
N GLY A 137 -1.49 11.87 2.61
CA GLY A 137 -0.36 11.35 1.83
C GLY A 137 -0.72 10.24 0.85
N SER A 138 -1.82 9.50 1.10
CA SER A 138 -2.34 8.48 0.20
C SER A 138 -2.86 9.08 -1.12
N LEU A 139 -3.44 10.29 -1.08
CA LEU A 139 -3.85 11.01 -2.30
C LEU A 139 -2.64 11.45 -3.13
N ILE A 140 -1.52 11.79 -2.49
CA ILE A 140 -0.26 12.06 -3.20
C ILE A 140 0.18 10.82 -3.98
N THR A 141 0.13 9.64 -3.33
CA THR A 141 0.47 8.37 -4.00
C THR A 141 -0.47 8.07 -5.16
N ALA A 142 -1.77 8.29 -4.99
CA ALA A 142 -2.78 8.12 -6.04
C ALA A 142 -2.51 9.06 -7.24
N ASN A 143 -2.22 10.33 -6.99
CA ASN A 143 -1.89 11.31 -8.04
C ASN A 143 -0.60 10.92 -8.80
N ILE A 144 0.44 10.48 -8.09
CA ILE A 144 1.66 9.99 -8.75
C ILE A 144 1.36 8.76 -9.61
N ALA A 145 0.50 7.85 -9.16
CA ALA A 145 0.07 6.70 -9.93
C ALA A 145 -0.63 7.11 -11.23
N LEU A 146 -1.58 8.03 -11.16
CA LEU A 146 -2.29 8.56 -12.34
C LEU A 146 -1.34 9.22 -13.34
N GLN A 147 -0.38 10.03 -12.86
CA GLN A 147 0.65 10.66 -13.71
C GLN A 147 1.54 9.65 -14.43
N ASN A 148 1.67 8.43 -13.86
CA ASN A 148 2.44 7.33 -14.43
C ASN A 148 1.56 6.30 -15.17
N ASN A 149 0.34 6.67 -15.58
CA ASN A 149 -0.62 5.80 -16.27
C ASN A 149 -0.91 4.49 -15.51
N ARG A 150 -0.98 4.57 -14.17
CA ARG A 150 -1.37 3.45 -13.32
C ARG A 150 -2.84 3.56 -12.94
N ASN A 151 -3.50 2.44 -12.77
CA ASN A 151 -4.90 2.43 -12.32
C ASN A 151 -4.98 2.88 -10.85
N VAL A 152 -6.01 3.66 -10.55
CA VAL A 152 -6.34 4.04 -9.16
C VAL A 152 -7.73 3.52 -8.84
N LEU A 153 -7.81 2.76 -7.75
CA LEU A 153 -9.05 2.28 -7.17
C LEU A 153 -9.23 2.92 -5.80
N ALA A 154 -10.47 3.17 -5.42
CA ALA A 154 -10.78 3.73 -4.10
C ALA A 154 -11.94 2.98 -3.44
N VAL A 155 -11.81 2.75 -2.14
CA VAL A 155 -12.89 2.17 -1.34
C VAL A 155 -13.87 3.29 -0.98
N PRO A 156 -15.16 3.21 -1.34
CA PRO A 156 -16.14 4.21 -0.96
C PRO A 156 -16.42 4.16 0.54
N GLY A 157 -16.78 5.31 1.10
CA GLY A 157 -17.17 5.38 2.50
C GLY A 157 -18.29 6.39 2.71
N PRO A 158 -18.80 6.52 3.95
CA PRO A 158 -19.87 7.47 4.28
C PRO A 158 -19.48 8.90 3.91
N ILE A 159 -20.44 9.67 3.41
CA ILE A 159 -20.19 11.04 2.91
C ILE A 159 -19.87 12.03 4.04
N ASP A 160 -20.27 11.71 5.26
CA ASP A 160 -20.03 12.49 6.47
C ASP A 160 -18.79 12.05 7.26
N ALA A 161 -18.12 10.96 6.82
CA ALA A 161 -16.92 10.46 7.49
C ALA A 161 -15.66 11.17 6.96
N PRO A 162 -14.87 11.86 7.82
CA PRO A 162 -13.68 12.61 7.39
C PRO A 162 -12.65 11.77 6.63
N PHE A 163 -12.51 10.48 6.98
CA PHE A 163 -11.57 9.56 6.35
C PHE A 163 -12.05 8.99 5.00
N SER A 164 -13.30 9.23 4.62
CA SER A 164 -13.87 8.82 3.34
C SER A 164 -13.79 9.90 2.27
N VAL A 165 -13.60 11.16 2.67
CA VAL A 165 -13.65 12.33 1.77
C VAL A 165 -12.71 12.17 0.57
N GLY A 166 -11.45 11.81 0.80
CA GLY A 166 -10.47 11.67 -0.28
C GLY A 166 -10.79 10.50 -1.21
N CYS A 167 -11.24 9.35 -0.68
CA CYS A 167 -11.66 8.22 -1.50
C CYS A 167 -12.87 8.57 -2.36
N ASN A 168 -13.88 9.21 -1.78
CA ASN A 168 -15.07 9.63 -2.52
C ASN A 168 -14.73 10.67 -3.60
N GLN A 169 -13.82 11.60 -3.32
CA GLN A 169 -13.30 12.54 -4.32
C GLN A 169 -12.57 11.83 -5.48
N LEU A 170 -11.75 10.84 -5.18
CA LEU A 170 -11.09 10.01 -6.21
C LEU A 170 -12.11 9.31 -7.09
N ILE A 171 -13.19 8.76 -6.51
CA ILE A 171 -14.26 8.09 -7.26
C ILE A 171 -14.99 9.08 -8.17
N VAL A 172 -15.33 10.26 -7.67
CA VAL A 172 -15.95 11.35 -8.48
C VAL A 172 -15.02 11.79 -9.60
N ALA A 173 -13.70 11.77 -9.38
CA ALA A 173 -12.69 12.08 -10.40
C ALA A 173 -12.40 10.92 -11.38
N GLY A 174 -13.12 9.79 -11.26
CA GLY A 174 -13.02 8.66 -12.20
C GLY A 174 -12.25 7.45 -11.68
N ALA A 175 -11.80 7.43 -10.43
CA ALA A 175 -11.23 6.22 -9.85
C ALA A 175 -12.32 5.14 -9.71
N LYS A 176 -11.95 3.88 -10.03
CA LYS A 176 -12.89 2.76 -9.94
C LYS A 176 -13.21 2.44 -8.48
N PRO A 177 -14.49 2.34 -8.07
CA PRO A 177 -14.85 1.98 -6.71
C PRO A 177 -14.58 0.50 -6.42
N VAL A 178 -14.07 0.21 -5.21
CA VAL A 178 -13.83 -1.15 -4.72
C VAL A 178 -14.87 -1.51 -3.68
N LEU A 179 -15.74 -2.47 -3.99
CA LEU A 179 -16.75 -3.00 -3.07
C LEU A 179 -16.40 -4.39 -2.55
N ASN A 180 -15.52 -5.11 -3.25
CA ASN A 180 -15.07 -6.45 -2.89
C ASN A 180 -13.74 -6.78 -3.58
N SER A 181 -13.10 -7.88 -3.20
CA SER A 181 -11.81 -8.34 -3.76
C SER A 181 -11.86 -8.66 -5.26
N ARG A 182 -13.02 -9.06 -5.80
CA ARG A 182 -13.17 -9.35 -7.22
C ARG A 182 -12.90 -8.11 -8.08
N HIS A 183 -13.36 -6.92 -7.67
CA HIS A 183 -13.08 -5.67 -8.39
C HIS A 183 -11.57 -5.38 -8.48
N ILE A 184 -10.80 -5.81 -7.48
CA ILE A 184 -9.34 -5.70 -7.51
C ILE A 184 -8.75 -6.73 -8.47
N ILE A 185 -9.19 -8.00 -8.40
CA ILE A 185 -8.69 -9.09 -9.25
C ILE A 185 -8.92 -8.78 -10.73
N GLU A 186 -10.08 -8.23 -11.08
CA GLU A 186 -10.45 -7.87 -12.47
C GLU A 186 -9.48 -6.88 -13.11
N GLU A 187 -8.81 -6.01 -12.32
CA GLU A 187 -7.80 -5.10 -12.86
C GLU A 187 -6.51 -5.78 -13.32
N PHE A 188 -6.29 -7.02 -12.92
CA PHE A 188 -5.09 -7.79 -13.24
C PHE A 188 -5.36 -8.92 -14.25
N LEU A 189 -6.60 -9.13 -14.61
CA LEU A 189 -6.96 -10.06 -15.67
C LEU A 189 -6.63 -9.43 -17.04
N PRO A 190 -6.22 -10.24 -18.03
CA PRO A 190 -6.09 -9.74 -19.39
C PRO A 190 -7.41 -9.11 -19.84
N LYS A 191 -7.36 -7.87 -20.31
CA LYS A 191 -8.52 -7.25 -20.97
C LYS A 191 -8.62 -7.93 -22.34
N ILE A 192 -9.67 -8.75 -22.52
CA ILE A 192 -10.01 -9.41 -23.78
C ILE A 192 -10.46 -8.35 -24.80
#